data_3174df8f49079db2ece657d9a8987f89
#
_entry.id   3174df8f49079db2ece657d9a8987f89
#
_cell.length_a   1.000
_cell.length_b   1.000
_cell.length_c   1.000
_cell.angle_alpha   90.00
_cell.angle_beta   90.00
_cell.angle_gamma   90.00
#
_symmetry.space_group_name_H-M   'P 1'
#
loop_
_entity.id
_entity.type
_entity.pdbx_description
1 polymer ?
#
loop_
_entity_poly.entity_id
_entity_poly.type
_entity_poly.pdbx_seq_one_letter_code
_entity_poly.pdbx_strand_id
1 'polypeptide(L)'
;MPQLIVAVQTTVANVQDVDMTQVIEENLAQHHLLPEEQIVDTGYVDADLLVKSQQQYGIRLLGPVLSDNSWQAKAGKGFDVAHFQLDWQNQQATCPQGQRSARWSPAGERMEVVFAREVCAACPRRSDCTKSSTTGRVLHVRPQAAHEALQARRQEQETSAFRQAYQRRAGIEGTLSQAVRGMGIRRARYDGLHKTHVQHVLTAVAINLVRIDAVLTQTPRGQTRRSNFMRLALHPCWQCQAAA
;
A
#
# COMPACT_ATOMS: atom_id res chain seq x y z
N MET A 1 10.18 19.85 -13.12
CA MET A 1 11.28 18.89 -13.31
C MET A 1 10.79 17.68 -14.11
N PRO A 2 11.61 17.07 -14.96
CA PRO A 2 11.25 15.83 -15.64
C PRO A 2 11.12 14.71 -14.62
N GLN A 3 10.10 13.87 -14.78
CA GLN A 3 9.95 12.63 -14.00
C GLN A 3 10.72 11.53 -14.74
N LEU A 4 11.93 11.22 -14.27
CA LEU A 4 12.80 10.21 -14.89
C LEU A 4 12.64 8.85 -14.20
N ILE A 5 12.82 7.79 -14.97
CA ILE A 5 12.89 6.42 -14.46
C ILE A 5 14.33 6.18 -14.04
N VAL A 6 14.58 5.99 -12.76
CA VAL A 6 15.93 5.84 -12.20
C VAL A 6 16.27 4.41 -11.80
N ALA A 7 15.28 3.53 -11.67
CA ALA A 7 15.46 2.12 -11.38
C ALA A 7 14.47 1.27 -12.18
N VAL A 8 14.92 0.12 -12.65
CA VAL A 8 14.11 -0.88 -13.34
C VAL A 8 14.45 -2.25 -12.77
N GLN A 9 13.44 -2.95 -12.28
CA GLN A 9 13.56 -4.35 -11.87
C GLN A 9 12.66 -5.22 -12.73
N THR A 10 13.13 -6.42 -13.02
CA THR A 10 12.37 -7.40 -13.81
C THR A 10 12.41 -8.73 -13.06
N THR A 11 11.25 -9.23 -12.71
CA THR A 11 11.11 -10.45 -11.93
C THR A 11 10.31 -11.51 -12.70
N VAL A 12 10.34 -12.73 -12.23
CA VAL A 12 9.42 -13.77 -12.66
C VAL A 12 8.03 -13.51 -12.04
N ALA A 13 6.98 -14.02 -12.70
CA ALA A 13 5.59 -13.67 -12.35
C ALA A 13 5.11 -14.12 -10.95
N ASN A 14 5.84 -15.00 -10.28
CA ASN A 14 5.51 -15.48 -8.94
C ASN A 14 6.15 -14.67 -7.80
N VAL A 15 6.98 -13.66 -8.10
CA VAL A 15 7.51 -12.72 -7.10
C VAL A 15 6.44 -11.69 -6.80
N GLN A 16 6.14 -11.48 -5.52
CA GLN A 16 5.16 -10.49 -5.10
C GLN A 16 5.76 -9.08 -5.11
N ASP A 17 4.94 -8.09 -5.41
CA ASP A 17 5.36 -6.69 -5.45
C ASP A 17 5.96 -6.22 -4.12
N VAL A 18 5.42 -6.68 -3.00
CA VAL A 18 5.90 -6.36 -1.65
C VAL A 18 7.36 -6.77 -1.43
N ASP A 19 7.80 -7.88 -2.02
CA ASP A 19 9.18 -8.38 -1.90
C ASP A 19 10.18 -7.48 -2.64
N MET A 20 9.69 -6.70 -3.61
CA MET A 20 10.53 -5.84 -4.43
C MET A 20 10.82 -4.48 -3.81
N THR A 21 10.05 -4.05 -2.83
CA THR A 21 10.20 -2.71 -2.23
C THR A 21 11.60 -2.51 -1.66
N GLN A 22 12.06 -3.43 -0.81
CA GLN A 22 13.42 -3.35 -0.23
C GLN A 22 14.51 -3.48 -1.29
N VAL A 23 14.33 -4.35 -2.29
CA VAL A 23 15.30 -4.50 -3.40
C VAL A 23 15.45 -3.20 -4.19
N ILE A 24 14.35 -2.49 -4.42
CA ILE A 24 14.37 -1.18 -5.10
C ILE A 24 15.05 -0.14 -4.22
N GLU A 25 14.72 -0.08 -2.94
CA GLU A 25 15.33 0.86 -1.98
C GLU A 25 16.83 0.64 -1.83
N GLU A 26 17.28 -0.62 -1.74
CA GLU A 26 18.70 -0.97 -1.72
C GLU A 26 19.42 -0.52 -3.00
N ASN A 27 18.81 -0.76 -4.17
CA ASN A 27 19.36 -0.29 -5.45
C ASN A 27 19.45 1.24 -5.50
N LEU A 28 18.45 1.95 -5.03
CA LEU A 28 18.46 3.41 -4.96
C LEU A 28 19.52 3.91 -3.98
N ALA A 29 19.73 3.22 -2.85
CA ALA A 29 20.77 3.54 -1.88
C ALA A 29 22.18 3.43 -2.48
N GLN A 30 22.45 2.35 -3.21
CA GLN A 30 23.74 2.12 -3.89
C GLN A 30 24.07 3.22 -4.91
N HIS A 31 23.04 3.86 -5.48
CA HIS A 31 23.22 4.95 -6.46
C HIS A 31 23.03 6.34 -5.85
N HIS A 32 22.91 6.48 -4.54
CA HIS A 32 22.67 7.75 -3.84
C HIS A 32 21.40 8.49 -4.34
N LEU A 33 20.33 7.74 -4.64
CA LEU A 33 19.08 8.23 -5.20
C LEU A 33 17.90 8.00 -4.26
N LEU A 34 18.13 7.81 -2.95
CA LEU A 34 17.05 7.60 -1.98
C LEU A 34 16.16 8.85 -1.90
N PRO A 35 14.83 8.71 -2.04
CA PRO A 35 13.91 9.81 -1.82
C PRO A 35 13.54 9.91 -0.34
N GLU A 36 13.13 11.08 0.12
CA GLU A 36 12.52 11.24 1.44
C GLU A 36 11.13 10.56 1.52
N GLU A 37 10.41 10.58 0.40
CA GLU A 37 9.09 9.96 0.28
C GLU A 37 8.97 9.14 -1.01
N GLN A 38 8.55 7.90 -0.88
CA GLN A 38 8.31 6.99 -2.00
C GLN A 38 6.83 6.65 -2.09
N ILE A 39 6.19 7.04 -3.20
CA ILE A 39 4.79 6.75 -3.45
C ILE A 39 4.68 5.36 -4.10
N VAL A 40 3.93 4.48 -3.45
CA VAL A 40 3.79 3.07 -3.86
C VAL A 40 2.33 2.65 -3.95
N ASP A 41 2.05 1.59 -4.71
CA ASP A 41 0.73 0.96 -4.71
C ASP A 41 0.56 0.04 -3.48
N THR A 42 -0.68 -0.34 -3.18
CA THR A 42 -1.02 -1.25 -2.08
C THR A 42 -0.22 -2.57 -2.12
N GLY A 43 0.12 -3.05 -3.33
CA GLY A 43 0.92 -4.26 -3.51
C GLY A 43 2.37 -4.15 -3.03
N TYR A 44 2.90 -2.92 -2.88
CA TYR A 44 4.30 -2.65 -2.53
C TYR A 44 4.49 -2.22 -1.07
N VAL A 45 3.45 -2.25 -0.24
CA VAL A 45 3.53 -1.79 1.15
C VAL A 45 2.81 -2.74 2.11
N ASP A 46 3.49 -3.06 3.21
CA ASP A 46 2.90 -3.73 4.35
C ASP A 46 3.38 -3.10 5.67
N ALA A 47 2.96 -3.66 6.79
CA ALA A 47 3.27 -3.13 8.11
C ALA A 47 4.77 -3.15 8.42
N ASP A 48 5.47 -4.18 7.98
CA ASP A 48 6.90 -4.36 8.26
C ASP A 48 7.74 -3.43 7.38
N LEU A 49 7.34 -3.22 6.12
CA LEU A 49 7.97 -2.28 5.21
C LEU A 49 7.81 -0.82 5.66
N LEU A 50 6.65 -0.44 6.22
CA LEU A 50 6.47 0.91 6.79
C LEU A 50 7.54 1.23 7.84
N VAL A 51 7.93 0.22 8.64
CA VAL A 51 8.97 0.38 9.68
C VAL A 51 10.37 0.28 9.08
N LYS A 52 10.63 -0.75 8.28
CA LYS A 52 11.97 -1.03 7.74
C LYS A 52 12.47 0.06 6.80
N SER A 53 11.63 0.52 5.86
CA SER A 53 12.01 1.58 4.92
C SER A 53 12.38 2.87 5.65
N GLN A 54 11.63 3.22 6.71
CA GLN A 54 11.93 4.38 7.53
C GLN A 54 13.23 4.20 8.36
N GLN A 55 13.40 3.03 8.97
CA GLN A 55 14.57 2.79 9.87
C GLN A 55 15.87 2.59 9.10
N GLN A 56 15.83 1.88 7.96
CA GLN A 56 17.03 1.52 7.21
C GLN A 56 17.45 2.60 6.22
N TYR A 57 16.49 3.26 5.58
CA TYR A 57 16.76 4.18 4.47
C TYR A 57 16.22 5.60 4.71
N GLY A 58 15.52 5.86 5.80
CA GLY A 58 14.89 7.15 6.06
C GLY A 58 13.71 7.47 5.14
N ILE A 59 13.21 6.47 4.40
CA ILE A 59 12.14 6.64 3.40
C ILE A 59 10.77 6.54 4.07
N ARG A 60 9.93 7.56 3.85
CA ARG A 60 8.51 7.48 4.14
C ARG A 60 7.78 6.83 2.98
N LEU A 61 7.34 5.57 3.14
CA LEU A 61 6.47 4.93 2.15
C LEU A 61 5.09 5.58 2.18
N LEU A 62 4.62 6.13 1.07
CA LEU A 62 3.29 6.70 0.90
C LEU A 62 2.46 5.78 -0.01
N GLY A 63 1.73 4.86 0.60
CA GLY A 63 0.85 3.93 -0.09
C GLY A 63 -0.29 3.49 0.83
N PRO A 64 -1.47 3.16 0.27
CA PRO A 64 -2.57 2.66 1.07
C PRO A 64 -2.28 1.22 1.53
N VAL A 65 -2.58 0.93 2.78
CA VAL A 65 -2.51 -0.42 3.34
C VAL A 65 -3.89 -1.08 3.31
N LEU A 66 -3.91 -2.40 3.33
CA LEU A 66 -5.17 -3.14 3.38
C LEU A 66 -5.96 -2.81 4.65
N SER A 67 -7.24 -2.54 4.46
CA SER A 67 -8.18 -2.38 5.56
C SER A 67 -8.28 -3.66 6.39
N ASP A 68 -8.72 -3.53 7.64
CA ASP A 68 -9.05 -4.71 8.44
C ASP A 68 -10.30 -5.39 7.86
N ASN A 69 -10.10 -6.59 7.28
CA ASN A 69 -11.15 -7.38 6.67
C ASN A 69 -11.80 -8.38 7.64
N SER A 70 -11.45 -8.31 8.94
CA SER A 70 -12.09 -9.16 9.94
C SER A 70 -13.59 -8.91 9.99
N TRP A 71 -14.35 -9.94 10.37
CA TRP A 71 -15.79 -9.78 10.46
C TRP A 71 -16.21 -8.76 11.53
N GLN A 72 -15.39 -8.58 12.58
CA GLN A 72 -15.59 -7.57 13.60
C GLN A 72 -15.45 -6.15 13.04
N ALA A 73 -14.41 -5.90 12.23
CA ALA A 73 -14.23 -4.62 11.58
C ALA A 73 -15.38 -4.32 10.61
N LYS A 74 -15.81 -5.31 9.82
CA LYS A 74 -16.96 -5.18 8.92
C LYS A 74 -18.28 -4.92 9.64
N ALA A 75 -18.44 -5.49 10.84
CA ALA A 75 -19.64 -5.27 11.66
C ALA A 75 -19.68 -3.85 12.29
N GLY A 76 -18.56 -3.15 12.41
CA GLY A 76 -18.49 -1.78 12.93
C GLY A 76 -18.92 -1.61 14.38
N LYS A 77 -18.89 -2.70 15.18
CA LYS A 77 -19.39 -2.69 16.57
C LYS A 77 -18.30 -2.44 17.63
N GLY A 78 -17.08 -2.09 17.22
CA GLY A 78 -15.96 -1.75 18.10
C GLY A 78 -15.29 -2.95 18.78
N PHE A 79 -15.27 -4.13 18.12
CA PHE A 79 -14.63 -5.35 18.62
C PHE A 79 -13.51 -5.89 17.69
N ASP A 80 -13.09 -5.12 16.69
CA ASP A 80 -11.90 -5.35 15.92
C ASP A 80 -10.64 -5.01 16.72
N VAL A 81 -9.48 -5.42 16.23
CA VAL A 81 -8.20 -5.30 16.95
C VAL A 81 -7.87 -3.85 17.34
N ALA A 82 -8.28 -2.86 16.53
CA ALA A 82 -7.99 -1.46 16.78
C ALA A 82 -8.70 -0.90 18.05
N HIS A 83 -9.76 -1.56 18.53
CA HIS A 83 -10.49 -1.16 19.73
C HIS A 83 -9.98 -1.81 21.03
N PHE A 84 -8.99 -2.68 20.95
CA PHE A 84 -8.32 -3.26 22.11
C PHE A 84 -7.14 -2.39 22.51
N GLN A 85 -7.02 -2.09 23.81
CA GLN A 85 -5.85 -1.40 24.32
C GLN A 85 -4.73 -2.40 24.55
N LEU A 86 -3.59 -2.20 23.91
CA LEU A 86 -2.42 -3.08 23.98
C LEU A 86 -1.36 -2.41 24.88
N ASP A 87 -1.04 -3.03 25.99
CA ASP A 87 0.07 -2.67 26.86
C ASP A 87 1.27 -3.55 26.53
N TRP A 88 2.17 -3.03 25.73
CA TRP A 88 3.34 -3.75 25.24
C TRP A 88 4.39 -3.99 26.32
N GLN A 89 4.49 -3.08 27.32
CA GLN A 89 5.46 -3.19 28.40
C GLN A 89 5.06 -4.32 29.36
N ASN A 90 3.78 -4.38 29.71
CA ASN A 90 3.26 -5.39 30.61
C ASN A 90 2.75 -6.64 29.88
N GLN A 91 2.86 -6.68 28.54
CA GLN A 91 2.37 -7.77 27.69
C GLN A 91 0.91 -8.14 28.02
N GLN A 92 0.05 -7.14 28.09
CA GLN A 92 -1.35 -7.29 28.41
C GLN A 92 -2.24 -6.52 27.45
N ALA A 93 -3.42 -7.05 27.17
CA ALA A 93 -4.44 -6.33 26.42
C ALA A 93 -5.72 -6.16 27.25
N THR A 94 -6.38 -5.02 27.06
CA THR A 94 -7.69 -4.76 27.64
C THR A 94 -8.73 -4.71 26.51
N CYS A 95 -9.79 -5.49 26.62
CA CYS A 95 -10.87 -5.52 25.64
C CYS A 95 -11.80 -4.31 25.80
N PRO A 96 -12.66 -4.00 24.78
CA PRO A 96 -13.61 -2.88 24.87
C PRO A 96 -14.60 -2.94 26.04
N GLN A 97 -14.74 -4.10 26.69
CA GLN A 97 -15.55 -4.28 27.92
C GLN A 97 -14.70 -4.22 29.19
N GLY A 98 -13.46 -3.71 29.13
CA GLY A 98 -12.59 -3.52 30.28
C GLY A 98 -11.93 -4.80 30.83
N GLN A 99 -12.07 -5.95 30.17
CA GLN A 99 -11.46 -7.19 30.64
C GLN A 99 -10.03 -7.32 30.14
N ARG A 100 -9.14 -7.85 30.99
CA ARG A 100 -7.73 -8.06 30.69
C ARG A 100 -7.49 -9.42 30.04
N SER A 101 -6.47 -9.50 29.17
CA SER A 101 -6.02 -10.76 28.61
C SER A 101 -5.40 -11.67 29.67
N ALA A 102 -5.61 -12.97 29.51
CA ALA A 102 -5.04 -14.00 30.39
C ALA A 102 -3.63 -14.41 29.97
N ARG A 103 -3.31 -14.31 28.68
CA ARG A 103 -2.01 -14.73 28.14
C ARG A 103 -1.61 -13.81 27.00
N TRP A 104 -0.29 -13.57 26.90
CA TRP A 104 0.37 -12.92 25.80
C TRP A 104 1.64 -13.73 25.48
N SER A 105 1.76 -14.27 24.27
CA SER A 105 2.86 -15.16 23.90
C SER A 105 3.25 -14.98 22.43
N PRO A 106 4.51 -15.21 22.06
CA PRO A 106 4.91 -15.27 20.67
C PRO A 106 4.20 -16.40 19.91
N ALA A 107 3.81 -16.15 18.65
CA ALA A 107 3.20 -17.10 17.75
C ALA A 107 3.73 -16.87 16.33
N GLY A 108 4.93 -17.42 16.04
CA GLY A 108 5.68 -17.12 14.82
C GLY A 108 6.08 -15.65 14.75
N GLU A 109 5.77 -14.98 13.65
CA GLU A 109 6.04 -13.55 13.43
C GLU A 109 5.05 -12.61 14.13
N ARG A 110 4.10 -13.16 14.89
CA ARG A 110 3.05 -12.40 15.57
C ARG A 110 3.05 -12.68 17.05
N MET A 111 2.30 -11.87 17.80
CA MET A 111 1.95 -12.11 19.17
C MET A 111 0.52 -12.63 19.25
N GLU A 112 0.32 -13.72 19.99
CA GLU A 112 -0.99 -14.24 20.33
C GLU A 112 -1.42 -13.70 21.70
N VAL A 113 -2.57 -13.03 21.74
CA VAL A 113 -3.15 -12.48 22.96
C VAL A 113 -4.49 -13.18 23.20
N VAL A 114 -4.58 -13.89 24.34
CA VAL A 114 -5.73 -14.75 24.66
C VAL A 114 -6.47 -14.20 25.88
N PHE A 115 -7.78 -14.07 25.75
CA PHE A 115 -8.69 -13.75 26.84
C PHE A 115 -9.27 -15.03 27.44
N ALA A 116 -9.47 -15.06 28.75
CA ALA A 116 -10.00 -16.22 29.42
C ALA A 116 -11.41 -16.58 28.93
N ARG A 117 -11.66 -17.89 28.76
CA ARG A 117 -12.95 -18.38 28.27
C ARG A 117 -14.12 -17.98 29.17
N GLU A 118 -13.91 -18.10 30.47
CA GLU A 118 -14.92 -17.81 31.49
C GLU A 118 -15.37 -16.34 31.43
N VAL A 119 -14.41 -15.44 31.30
CA VAL A 119 -14.63 -14.00 31.17
C VAL A 119 -15.41 -13.68 29.89
N CYS A 120 -15.03 -14.30 28.79
CA CYS A 120 -15.72 -14.11 27.49
C CYS A 120 -17.08 -14.78 27.47
N ALA A 121 -17.29 -15.91 28.16
CA ALA A 121 -18.56 -16.59 28.23
C ALA A 121 -19.62 -15.77 28.98
N ALA A 122 -19.24 -15.07 30.05
CA ALA A 122 -20.11 -14.20 30.81
C ALA A 122 -20.33 -12.82 30.13
N CYS A 123 -19.63 -12.51 29.05
CA CYS A 123 -19.69 -11.19 28.41
C CYS A 123 -20.98 -11.03 27.59
N PRO A 124 -21.80 -9.98 27.82
CA PRO A 124 -23.04 -9.74 27.07
C PRO A 124 -22.80 -9.40 25.60
N ARG A 125 -21.59 -8.95 25.26
CA ARG A 125 -21.19 -8.60 23.87
C ARG A 125 -20.36 -9.68 23.19
N ARG A 126 -20.37 -10.91 23.73
CA ARG A 126 -19.57 -12.02 23.19
C ARG A 126 -19.81 -12.27 21.70
N SER A 127 -21.07 -12.28 21.28
CA SER A 127 -21.47 -12.53 19.89
C SER A 127 -20.90 -11.51 18.90
N ASP A 128 -20.65 -10.29 19.34
CA ASP A 128 -20.05 -9.23 18.51
C ASP A 128 -18.51 -9.32 18.47
N CYS A 129 -17.92 -10.04 19.43
CA CYS A 129 -16.47 -10.11 19.64
C CYS A 129 -15.83 -11.42 19.14
N THR A 130 -16.44 -12.57 19.46
CA THR A 130 -15.89 -13.88 19.08
C THR A 130 -16.98 -14.89 18.76
N LYS A 131 -16.72 -15.72 17.71
CA LYS A 131 -17.57 -16.85 17.32
C LYS A 131 -17.16 -18.17 17.99
N SER A 132 -16.00 -18.21 18.69
CA SER A 132 -15.50 -19.41 19.31
C SER A 132 -16.41 -19.82 20.47
N SER A 133 -16.83 -21.07 20.50
CA SER A 133 -17.57 -21.66 21.63
C SER A 133 -16.66 -22.27 22.67
N THR A 134 -15.44 -22.62 22.31
CA THR A 134 -14.48 -23.40 23.11
C THR A 134 -13.41 -22.54 23.80
N THR A 135 -13.10 -21.38 23.23
CA THR A 135 -12.08 -20.47 23.74
C THR A 135 -12.66 -19.08 24.00
N GLY A 136 -11.90 -18.20 24.67
CA GLY A 136 -12.15 -16.77 24.71
C GLY A 136 -11.75 -16.09 23.39
N ARG A 137 -11.74 -14.77 23.40
CA ARG A 137 -11.21 -13.98 22.27
C ARG A 137 -9.71 -14.21 22.15
N VAL A 138 -9.24 -14.45 20.94
CA VAL A 138 -7.83 -14.51 20.59
C VAL A 138 -7.54 -13.38 19.60
N LEU A 139 -6.49 -12.61 19.86
CA LEU A 139 -5.96 -11.63 18.93
C LEU A 139 -4.60 -12.10 18.42
N HIS A 140 -4.34 -11.92 17.15
CA HIS A 140 -3.02 -12.06 16.55
C HIS A 140 -2.54 -10.67 16.15
N VAL A 141 -1.60 -10.13 16.90
CA VAL A 141 -1.05 -8.79 16.67
C VAL A 141 0.38 -8.88 16.15
N ARG A 142 0.77 -7.95 15.30
CA ARG A 142 2.16 -7.83 14.82
C ARG A 142 3.06 -7.33 15.97
N PRO A 143 4.40 -7.40 15.85
CA PRO A 143 5.30 -6.70 16.75
C PRO A 143 4.93 -5.22 16.88
N GLN A 144 5.23 -4.61 18.02
CA GLN A 144 4.75 -3.27 18.39
C GLN A 144 4.93 -2.24 17.27
N ALA A 145 6.17 -2.06 16.79
CA ALA A 145 6.46 -1.05 15.77
C ALA A 145 5.62 -1.25 14.49
N ALA A 146 5.51 -2.49 14.01
CA ALA A 146 4.74 -2.80 12.80
C ALA A 146 3.23 -2.66 13.05
N HIS A 147 2.74 -3.01 14.25
CA HIS A 147 1.34 -2.82 14.62
C HIS A 147 0.97 -1.33 14.65
N GLU A 148 1.76 -0.52 15.36
CA GLU A 148 1.54 0.92 15.49
C GLU A 148 1.62 1.63 14.12
N ALA A 149 2.64 1.30 13.32
CA ALA A 149 2.78 1.84 11.98
C ALA A 149 1.57 1.51 11.08
N LEU A 150 1.07 0.27 11.16
CA LEU A 150 -0.11 -0.15 10.41
C LEU A 150 -1.38 0.59 10.84
N GLN A 151 -1.60 0.75 12.16
CA GLN A 151 -2.77 1.46 12.68
C GLN A 151 -2.70 2.96 12.33
N ALA A 152 -1.55 3.58 12.49
CA ALA A 152 -1.32 4.97 12.12
C ALA A 152 -1.58 5.19 10.61
N ARG A 153 -1.08 4.29 9.74
CA ARG A 153 -1.33 4.39 8.30
C ARG A 153 -2.80 4.20 7.95
N ARG A 154 -3.53 3.31 8.60
CA ARG A 154 -4.97 3.13 8.39
C ARG A 154 -5.77 4.39 8.74
N GLN A 155 -5.38 5.09 9.78
CA GLN A 155 -5.99 6.37 10.14
C GLN A 155 -5.60 7.49 9.16
N GLU A 156 -4.31 7.54 8.80
CA GLU A 156 -3.78 8.56 7.90
C GLU A 156 -4.44 8.50 6.51
N GLN A 157 -4.62 7.30 5.95
CA GLN A 157 -5.17 7.14 4.59
C GLN A 157 -6.63 7.60 4.45
N GLU A 158 -7.36 7.76 5.56
CA GLU A 158 -8.70 8.33 5.55
C GLU A 158 -8.70 9.87 5.45
N THR A 159 -7.55 10.51 5.66
CA THR A 159 -7.42 11.97 5.63
C THR A 159 -7.41 12.53 4.22
N SER A 160 -7.88 13.76 4.07
CA SER A 160 -7.79 14.50 2.80
C SER A 160 -6.34 14.79 2.40
N ALA A 161 -5.46 15.04 3.38
CA ALA A 161 -4.04 15.29 3.15
C ALA A 161 -3.35 14.07 2.50
N PHE A 162 -3.60 12.86 3.01
CA PHE A 162 -3.08 11.65 2.41
C PHE A 162 -3.57 11.47 0.97
N ARG A 163 -4.88 11.64 0.74
CA ARG A 163 -5.47 11.50 -0.60
C ARG A 163 -4.84 12.48 -1.59
N GLN A 164 -4.64 13.72 -1.19
CA GLN A 164 -3.99 14.73 -2.02
C GLN A 164 -2.53 14.38 -2.32
N ALA A 165 -1.75 13.95 -1.33
CA ALA A 165 -0.37 13.52 -1.52
C ALA A 165 -0.29 12.29 -2.43
N TYR A 166 -1.17 11.31 -2.25
CA TYR A 166 -1.20 10.08 -3.01
C TYR A 166 -1.65 10.28 -4.48
N GLN A 167 -2.44 11.32 -4.77
CA GLN A 167 -2.84 11.66 -6.16
C GLN A 167 -1.64 11.88 -7.09
N ARG A 168 -0.47 12.25 -6.57
CA ARG A 168 0.78 12.36 -7.36
C ARG A 168 1.14 11.06 -8.08
N ARG A 169 0.63 9.91 -7.59
CA ARG A 169 0.79 8.59 -8.22
C ARG A 169 0.25 8.54 -9.66
N ALA A 170 -0.72 9.37 -10.01
CA ALA A 170 -1.28 9.40 -11.36
C ALA A 170 -0.22 9.59 -12.47
N GLY A 171 0.91 10.21 -12.15
CA GLY A 171 2.05 10.33 -13.07
C GLY A 171 2.70 8.98 -13.45
N ILE A 172 2.62 7.99 -12.57
CA ILE A 172 3.15 6.63 -12.81
C ILE A 172 2.32 5.93 -13.88
N GLU A 173 0.99 6.07 -13.83
CA GLU A 173 0.08 5.48 -14.81
C GLU A 173 0.31 6.05 -16.21
N GLY A 174 0.59 7.35 -16.32
CA GLY A 174 1.00 8.00 -17.57
C GLY A 174 2.29 7.40 -18.13
N THR A 175 3.28 7.13 -17.26
CA THR A 175 4.55 6.50 -17.64
C THR A 175 4.35 5.06 -18.15
N LEU A 176 3.58 4.25 -17.43
CA LEU A 176 3.24 2.89 -17.85
C LEU A 176 2.44 2.89 -19.16
N SER A 177 1.50 3.81 -19.34
CA SER A 177 0.75 3.97 -20.57
C SER A 177 1.66 4.30 -21.77
N GLN A 178 2.67 5.17 -21.58
CA GLN A 178 3.67 5.50 -22.60
C GLN A 178 4.50 4.27 -22.97
N ALA A 179 4.99 3.52 -21.98
CA ALA A 179 5.76 2.29 -22.19
C ALA A 179 4.96 1.21 -22.93
N VAL A 180 3.69 1.03 -22.55
CA VAL A 180 2.80 0.02 -23.14
C VAL A 180 2.40 0.38 -24.58
N ARG A 181 1.92 1.61 -24.80
CA ARG A 181 1.36 2.03 -26.10
C ARG A 181 2.43 2.42 -27.10
N GLY A 182 3.48 3.10 -26.65
CA GLY A 182 4.54 3.61 -27.53
C GLY A 182 5.66 2.62 -27.77
N MET A 183 5.96 1.75 -26.81
CA MET A 183 7.16 0.91 -26.87
C MET A 183 6.86 -0.59 -26.73
N GLY A 184 5.60 -0.97 -26.53
CA GLY A 184 5.17 -2.37 -26.53
C GLY A 184 5.74 -3.21 -25.38
N ILE A 185 6.02 -2.62 -24.21
CA ILE A 185 6.73 -3.27 -23.09
C ILE A 185 6.02 -4.53 -22.55
N ARG A 186 4.71 -4.68 -22.80
CA ARG A 186 3.95 -5.90 -22.39
C ARG A 186 4.32 -7.15 -23.20
N ARG A 187 5.08 -7.00 -24.28
CA ARG A 187 5.52 -8.13 -25.10
C ARG A 187 7.02 -8.29 -24.94
N ALA A 188 7.44 -9.34 -24.24
CA ALA A 188 8.83 -9.75 -24.27
C ALA A 188 9.21 -10.16 -25.70
N ARG A 189 10.26 -9.57 -26.23
CA ARG A 189 10.78 -9.89 -27.58
C ARG A 189 11.82 -11.00 -27.56
N TYR A 190 12.24 -11.37 -26.37
CA TYR A 190 13.33 -12.30 -26.12
C TYR A 190 12.95 -13.33 -25.06
N ASP A 191 13.51 -14.52 -25.17
CA ASP A 191 13.38 -15.55 -24.16
C ASP A 191 14.39 -15.35 -23.04
N GLY A 192 13.92 -15.48 -21.80
CA GLY A 192 14.71 -15.41 -20.59
C GLY A 192 14.71 -14.04 -19.89
N LEU A 193 14.79 -14.09 -18.58
CA LEU A 193 14.65 -12.93 -17.69
C LEU A 193 15.69 -11.84 -17.98
N HIS A 194 16.94 -12.24 -18.18
CA HIS A 194 18.05 -11.29 -18.40
C HIS A 194 17.84 -10.45 -19.66
N LYS A 195 17.47 -11.08 -20.78
CA LYS A 195 17.24 -10.37 -22.05
C LYS A 195 15.99 -9.48 -21.95
N THR A 196 14.94 -9.94 -21.25
CA THR A 196 13.74 -9.15 -20.97
C THR A 196 14.08 -7.95 -20.09
N HIS A 197 14.95 -8.11 -19.10
CA HIS A 197 15.43 -6.99 -18.29
C HIS A 197 16.13 -5.92 -19.12
N VAL A 198 17.03 -6.31 -20.03
CA VAL A 198 17.68 -5.37 -20.98
C VAL A 198 16.63 -4.61 -21.80
N GLN A 199 15.59 -5.30 -22.31
CA GLN A 199 14.48 -4.65 -23.01
C GLN A 199 13.80 -3.59 -22.15
N HIS A 200 13.53 -3.89 -20.88
CA HIS A 200 12.88 -2.96 -19.96
C HIS A 200 13.78 -1.75 -19.64
N VAL A 201 15.08 -1.97 -19.44
CA VAL A 201 16.06 -0.88 -19.22
C VAL A 201 16.15 0.03 -20.44
N LEU A 202 16.28 -0.53 -21.65
CA LEU A 202 16.31 0.26 -22.88
C LEU A 202 15.01 1.05 -23.10
N THR A 203 13.87 0.47 -22.73
CA THR A 203 12.58 1.18 -22.76
C THR A 203 12.58 2.37 -21.79
N ALA A 204 13.09 2.20 -20.58
CA ALA A 204 13.21 3.29 -19.59
C ALA A 204 14.15 4.39 -20.09
N VAL A 205 15.29 4.04 -20.69
CA VAL A 205 16.21 5.01 -21.28
C VAL A 205 15.53 5.80 -22.40
N ALA A 206 14.81 5.14 -23.31
CA ALA A 206 14.10 5.81 -24.39
C ALA A 206 13.03 6.79 -23.86
N ILE A 207 12.27 6.40 -22.82
CA ILE A 207 11.30 7.29 -22.16
C ILE A 207 12.01 8.50 -21.55
N ASN A 208 13.14 8.28 -20.88
CA ASN A 208 13.92 9.35 -20.25
C ASN A 208 14.45 10.34 -21.29
N LEU A 209 14.99 9.86 -22.41
CA LEU A 209 15.47 10.72 -23.50
C LEU A 209 14.36 11.61 -24.06
N VAL A 210 13.18 11.06 -24.33
CA VAL A 210 12.01 11.84 -24.79
C VAL A 210 11.61 12.90 -23.76
N ARG A 211 11.69 12.59 -22.47
CA ARG A 211 11.33 13.53 -21.39
C ARG A 211 12.37 14.63 -21.19
N ILE A 212 13.64 14.30 -21.33
CA ILE A 212 14.74 15.27 -21.27
C ILE A 212 14.66 16.22 -22.45
N ASP A 213 14.46 15.68 -23.66
CA ASP A 213 14.28 16.49 -24.88
C ASP A 213 13.10 17.45 -24.74
N ALA A 214 11.95 16.98 -24.27
CA ALA A 214 10.78 17.82 -24.04
C ALA A 214 11.03 18.97 -23.02
N VAL A 215 11.90 18.76 -22.04
CA VAL A 215 12.28 19.81 -21.09
C VAL A 215 13.24 20.80 -21.72
N LEU A 216 14.26 20.31 -22.45
CA LEU A 216 15.24 21.16 -23.11
C LEU A 216 14.61 22.01 -24.21
N THR A 217 13.69 21.46 -24.98
CA THR A 217 12.95 22.16 -26.06
C THR A 217 11.73 22.92 -25.59
N GLN A 218 11.44 22.91 -24.27
CA GLN A 218 10.25 23.51 -23.66
C GLN A 218 8.93 23.05 -24.32
N THR A 219 8.94 21.84 -24.89
CA THR A 219 7.76 21.24 -25.53
C THR A 219 6.72 20.91 -24.48
N PRO A 220 5.47 21.41 -24.58
CA PRO A 220 4.44 21.14 -23.60
C PRO A 220 4.09 19.65 -23.59
N ARG A 221 3.92 19.09 -22.38
CA ARG A 221 3.48 17.69 -22.23
C ARG A 221 2.13 17.51 -22.92
N GLY A 222 2.00 16.45 -23.72
CA GLY A 222 0.75 16.11 -24.38
C GLY A 222 -0.38 15.95 -23.34
N GLN A 223 -1.52 16.56 -23.61
CA GLN A 223 -2.69 16.38 -22.77
C GLN A 223 -3.16 14.92 -22.81
N THR A 224 -3.63 14.41 -21.66
CA THR A 224 -4.24 13.08 -21.60
C THR A 224 -5.37 12.98 -22.63
N ARG A 225 -5.28 12.04 -23.56
CA ARG A 225 -6.34 11.80 -24.53
C ARG A 225 -7.61 11.41 -23.78
N ARG A 226 -8.61 12.27 -23.83
CA ARG A 226 -9.95 11.94 -23.36
C ARG A 226 -10.55 10.88 -24.28
N SER A 227 -11.17 9.84 -23.74
CA SER A 227 -11.91 8.88 -24.54
C SER A 227 -13.03 9.57 -25.32
N ASN A 228 -13.45 9.00 -26.44
CA ASN A 228 -14.58 9.54 -27.20
C ASN A 228 -15.85 9.57 -26.34
N PHE A 229 -16.00 8.62 -25.42
CA PHE A 229 -17.10 8.59 -24.46
C PHE A 229 -17.06 9.77 -23.48
N MET A 230 -15.88 10.11 -22.96
CA MET A 230 -15.70 11.29 -22.08
C MET A 230 -15.94 12.59 -22.86
N ARG A 231 -15.64 12.65 -24.16
CA ARG A 231 -15.96 13.80 -25.00
C ARG A 231 -17.47 13.98 -25.19
N LEU A 232 -18.21 12.89 -25.33
CA LEU A 232 -19.67 12.91 -25.38
C LEU A 232 -20.27 13.43 -24.08
N ALA A 233 -19.82 12.95 -22.92
CA ALA A 233 -20.30 13.39 -21.60
C ALA A 233 -20.07 14.89 -21.33
N LEU A 234 -19.11 15.51 -22.00
CA LEU A 234 -18.80 16.95 -21.90
C LEU A 234 -19.48 17.78 -23.00
N HIS A 235 -20.24 17.15 -23.90
CA HIS A 235 -20.93 17.88 -24.96
C HIS A 235 -22.10 18.67 -24.37
N PRO A 236 -22.27 19.97 -24.69
CA PRO A 236 -23.31 20.82 -24.12
C PRO A 236 -24.73 20.25 -24.23
N CYS A 237 -24.99 19.49 -25.27
CA CYS A 237 -26.29 18.85 -25.53
C CYS A 237 -26.71 17.82 -24.44
N TRP A 238 -25.75 17.20 -23.71
CA TRP A 238 -26.04 16.25 -22.63
C TRP A 238 -26.18 16.89 -21.26
N GLN A 239 -25.61 18.09 -21.09
CA GLN A 239 -25.72 18.84 -19.83
C GLN A 239 -27.10 19.46 -19.63
N CYS A 240 -27.85 19.71 -20.70
CA CYS A 240 -29.20 20.26 -20.63
C CYS A 240 -30.27 19.23 -20.21
N GLN A 241 -30.01 17.92 -20.34
CA GLN A 241 -30.99 16.88 -19.99
C GLN A 241 -30.90 16.41 -18.53
N ALA A 242 -29.85 16.76 -17.79
CA ALA A 242 -29.71 16.43 -16.38
C ALA A 242 -30.24 17.50 -15.41
N ALA A 243 -30.79 18.59 -15.95
CA ALA A 243 -31.32 19.73 -15.19
C ALA A 243 -32.84 19.93 -15.39
N ALA A 244 -33.57 18.91 -15.88
CA ALA A 244 -35.05 18.92 -16.02
C ALA A 244 -35.69 17.87 -15.11
#